data_264f1b80f0e024003e7db27bcde98af5
#
_entry.id   264f1b80f0e024003e7db27bcde98af5
#
_cell.length_a   1.000
_cell.length_b   1.000
_cell.length_c   1.000
_cell.angle_alpha   90.00
_cell.angle_beta   90.00
_cell.angle_gamma   90.00
#
_symmetry.space_group_name_H-M   'P 1'
#
loop_
_entity.id
_entity.type
_entity.pdbx_description
1 polymer ?
#
loop_
_entity_poly.entity_id
_entity_poly.type
_entity_poly.pdbx_seq_one_letter_code
_entity_poly.pdbx_strand_id
1 'polypeptide(L)'
;MSPSVSSSAALLLLVADSQFRDFLVNFLESQEYTPRVVGNPNEALQTLKGQDQALVFVDCQTVSVYGPGLYAKMKVACPGSRIVLLCDKSHHEHRDVVKEAMDLGIYACLLAPFAEWEVLAMVRHSQVARPPSRRQSRSREKR
;
A
#
# COMPACT_ATOMS: atom_id res chain seq x y z
N MET A 1 1.95 -3.82 27.86
CA MET A 1 1.78 -3.92 27.00
C MET A 1 1.26 -3.38 25.97
N SER A 2 1.43 -2.95 25.35
CA SER A 2 0.86 -2.38 24.40
C SER A 2 0.18 -3.19 23.42
N PRO A 3 -0.68 -3.83 23.70
CA PRO A 3 -1.38 -4.72 22.83
C PRO A 3 -2.11 -4.07 21.72
N SER A 4 -2.39 -2.84 21.84
CA SER A 4 -3.11 -2.19 20.79
C SER A 4 -2.34 -2.14 19.49
N VAL A 5 -1.07 -2.40 19.56
CA VAL A 5 -0.25 -2.42 18.37
C VAL A 5 -0.69 -3.51 17.42
N SER A 6 -1.17 -4.62 17.95
CA SER A 6 -1.47 -5.74 17.10
C SER A 6 -2.65 -5.51 16.17
N SER A 7 -3.46 -4.49 16.42
CA SER A 7 -4.60 -4.25 15.54
C SER A 7 -4.26 -3.32 14.38
N SER A 8 -3.04 -2.83 14.32
CA SER A 8 -2.65 -1.89 13.28
C SER A 8 -2.15 -2.61 12.05
N ALA A 9 -2.49 -2.08 10.89
CA ALA A 9 -2.00 -2.61 9.64
C ALA A 9 -0.60 -2.07 9.35
N ALA A 10 0.26 -2.93 8.83
CA ALA A 10 1.59 -2.51 8.38
C ALA A 10 1.46 -1.74 7.07
N LEU A 11 2.38 -0.81 6.85
CA LEU A 11 2.40 0.00 5.63
C LEU A 11 3.73 -0.25 4.94
N LEU A 12 3.68 -0.94 3.79
CA LEU A 12 4.87 -1.33 3.05
C LEU A 12 4.94 -0.65 1.70
N LEU A 13 6.14 -0.30 1.29
CA LEU A 13 6.40 0.24 -0.03
C LEU A 13 7.38 -0.67 -0.76
N LEU A 14 6.89 -1.38 -1.77
CA LEU A 14 7.71 -2.19 -2.66
C LEU A 14 7.70 -1.50 -4.01
N VAL A 15 8.45 -0.41 -4.11
CA VAL A 15 8.38 0.52 -5.23
C VAL A 15 9.77 0.69 -5.83
N ALA A 16 9.94 0.26 -7.08
CA ALA A 16 11.22 0.38 -7.76
C ALA A 16 11.48 1.79 -8.27
N ASP A 17 10.43 2.49 -8.69
CA ASP A 17 10.56 3.85 -9.19
C ASP A 17 10.90 4.79 -8.03
N SER A 18 12.08 5.41 -8.10
CA SER A 18 12.56 6.23 -6.98
C SER A 18 11.71 7.48 -6.78
N GLN A 19 11.15 8.05 -7.83
CA GLN A 19 10.31 9.23 -7.70
C GLN A 19 9.02 8.91 -6.97
N PHE A 20 8.38 7.81 -7.32
CA PHE A 20 7.18 7.36 -6.61
C PHE A 20 7.51 7.06 -5.16
N ARG A 21 8.61 6.33 -4.94
CA ARG A 21 9.01 5.95 -3.60
C ARG A 21 9.27 7.17 -2.72
N ASP A 22 10.05 8.13 -3.22
CA ASP A 22 10.38 9.32 -2.45
C ASP A 22 9.15 10.16 -2.15
N PHE A 23 8.26 10.30 -3.13
CA PHE A 23 7.01 11.01 -2.90
C PHE A 23 6.19 10.36 -1.79
N LEU A 24 6.05 9.03 -1.86
CA LEU A 24 5.25 8.31 -0.87
C LEU A 24 5.86 8.39 0.52
N VAL A 25 7.17 8.19 0.63
CA VAL A 25 7.84 8.27 1.93
C VAL A 25 7.65 9.66 2.52
N ASN A 26 7.95 10.70 1.75
CA ASN A 26 7.88 12.06 2.26
C ASN A 26 6.46 12.45 2.63
N PHE A 27 5.50 12.13 1.76
CA PHE A 27 4.13 12.49 2.04
C PHE A 27 3.57 11.73 3.24
N LEU A 28 3.79 10.43 3.29
CA LEU A 28 3.23 9.62 4.38
C LEU A 28 3.85 9.98 5.72
N GLU A 29 5.15 10.27 5.73
CA GLU A 29 5.78 10.72 6.97
C GLU A 29 5.26 12.07 7.42
N SER A 30 4.92 12.94 6.48
CA SER A 30 4.33 14.23 6.83
C SER A 30 2.95 14.08 7.45
N GLN A 31 2.28 12.97 7.20
CA GLN A 31 0.98 12.65 7.76
C GLN A 31 1.10 11.74 8.99
N GLU A 32 2.32 11.59 9.49
CA GLU A 32 2.63 10.85 10.72
C GLU A 32 2.46 9.34 10.60
N TYR A 33 2.50 8.82 9.39
CA TYR A 33 2.60 7.38 9.18
C TYR A 33 4.06 6.97 9.11
N THR A 34 4.32 5.68 9.31
CA THR A 34 5.68 5.14 9.24
C THR A 34 5.73 4.07 8.17
N PRO A 35 5.90 4.48 6.90
CA PRO A 35 6.00 3.50 5.82
C PRO A 35 7.31 2.74 5.92
N ARG A 36 7.26 1.46 5.62
CA ARG A 36 8.45 0.63 5.59
C ARG A 36 8.80 0.35 4.13
N VAL A 37 9.98 0.82 3.72
CA VAL A 37 10.47 0.58 2.36
C VAL A 37 11.15 -0.77 2.34
N VAL A 38 10.74 -1.63 1.41
CA VAL A 38 11.40 -2.92 1.21
C VAL A 38 12.02 -2.95 -0.17
N GLY A 39 13.15 -3.63 -0.30
CA GLY A 39 13.95 -3.57 -1.51
C GLY A 39 13.64 -4.63 -2.54
N ASN A 40 12.93 -5.69 -2.15
CA ASN A 40 12.63 -6.78 -3.06
C ASN A 40 11.46 -7.59 -2.53
N PRO A 41 10.87 -8.45 -3.38
CA PRO A 41 9.71 -9.24 -2.95
C PRO A 41 9.98 -10.16 -1.76
N ASN A 42 11.17 -10.74 -1.65
CA ASN A 42 11.47 -11.61 -0.52
C ASN A 42 11.39 -10.85 0.78
N GLU A 43 11.93 -9.64 0.81
CA GLU A 43 11.87 -8.80 2.00
C GLU A 43 10.43 -8.43 2.34
N ALA A 44 9.63 -8.12 1.31
CA ALA A 44 8.22 -7.82 1.51
C ALA A 44 7.49 -9.00 2.11
N LEU A 45 7.72 -10.20 1.58
CA LEU A 45 7.03 -11.40 2.08
C LEU A 45 7.44 -11.72 3.51
N GLN A 46 8.70 -11.55 3.84
CA GLN A 46 9.15 -11.78 5.21
C GLN A 46 8.49 -10.80 6.19
N THR A 47 8.37 -9.56 5.77
CA THR A 47 7.72 -8.55 6.60
C THR A 47 6.23 -8.86 6.77
N LEU A 48 5.58 -9.33 5.71
CA LEU A 48 4.14 -9.61 5.74
C LEU A 48 3.79 -10.79 6.62
N LYS A 49 4.69 -11.75 6.75
CA LYS A 49 4.38 -12.99 7.47
C LYS A 49 3.95 -12.79 8.91
N GLY A 50 4.36 -11.74 9.56
CA GLY A 50 3.99 -11.53 10.95
C GLY A 50 2.82 -10.60 11.14
N GLN A 51 2.16 -10.20 10.05
CA GLN A 51 1.14 -9.17 10.11
C GLN A 51 -0.25 -9.75 9.91
N ASP A 52 -1.20 -9.25 10.68
CA ASP A 52 -2.61 -9.59 10.47
C ASP A 52 -3.18 -8.81 9.28
N GLN A 53 -2.79 -7.57 9.15
CA GLN A 53 -3.23 -6.69 8.08
C GLN A 53 -2.08 -5.88 7.56
N ALA A 54 -2.12 -5.53 6.29
CA ALA A 54 -1.08 -4.70 5.70
C ALA A 54 -1.66 -3.96 4.50
N LEU A 55 -1.10 -2.80 4.23
CA LEU A 55 -1.31 -2.08 2.99
C LEU A 55 0.02 -2.05 2.26
N VAL A 56 0.05 -2.54 1.03
CA VAL A 56 1.28 -2.63 0.26
C VAL A 56 1.11 -1.81 -1.01
N PHE A 57 1.98 -0.82 -1.19
CA PHE A 57 2.07 -0.12 -2.47
C PHE A 57 3.14 -0.80 -3.29
N VAL A 58 2.79 -1.21 -4.50
CA VAL A 58 3.74 -1.84 -5.41
C VAL A 58 3.58 -1.17 -6.77
N ASP A 59 4.69 -0.91 -7.47
CA ASP A 59 4.59 -0.23 -8.75
C ASP A 59 4.62 -1.20 -9.93
N CYS A 60 4.16 -0.71 -11.08
CA CYS A 60 4.11 -1.50 -12.29
C CYS A 60 5.48 -2.03 -12.69
N GLN A 61 6.53 -1.26 -12.45
CA GLN A 61 7.89 -1.69 -12.78
C GLN A 61 8.26 -2.96 -12.01
N THR A 62 7.93 -3.00 -10.73
CA THR A 62 8.18 -4.18 -9.91
C THR A 62 7.39 -5.38 -10.42
N VAL A 63 6.12 -5.17 -10.73
CA VAL A 63 5.28 -6.27 -11.22
C VAL A 63 5.78 -6.77 -12.58
N SER A 64 6.25 -5.86 -13.42
CA SER A 64 6.78 -6.26 -14.74
C SER A 64 8.00 -7.16 -14.60
N VAL A 65 8.82 -6.93 -13.57
CA VAL A 65 10.01 -7.74 -13.35
C VAL A 65 9.68 -9.10 -12.72
N TYR A 66 8.81 -9.10 -11.72
CA TYR A 66 8.58 -10.30 -10.90
C TYR A 66 7.32 -11.07 -11.28
N GLY A 67 6.45 -10.46 -12.07
CA GLY A 67 5.23 -11.10 -12.53
C GLY A 67 4.05 -10.95 -11.58
N PRO A 68 2.83 -11.22 -12.08
CA PRO A 68 1.61 -11.06 -11.28
C PRO A 68 1.45 -12.09 -10.18
N GLY A 69 2.22 -13.18 -10.22
CA GLY A 69 2.20 -14.13 -9.11
C GLY A 69 2.58 -13.51 -7.79
N LEU A 70 3.23 -12.34 -7.82
CA LEU A 70 3.58 -11.62 -6.62
C LEU A 70 2.35 -11.29 -5.76
N TYR A 71 1.24 -10.95 -6.40
CA TYR A 71 0.00 -10.64 -5.66
C TYR A 71 -0.45 -11.83 -4.80
N ALA A 72 -0.45 -13.01 -5.42
CA ALA A 72 -0.86 -14.21 -4.71
C ALA A 72 0.08 -14.53 -3.56
N LYS A 73 1.38 -14.37 -3.79
CA LYS A 73 2.36 -14.64 -2.73
C LYS A 73 2.14 -13.72 -1.54
N MET A 74 1.85 -12.45 -1.80
CA MET A 74 1.61 -11.51 -0.71
C MET A 74 0.33 -11.84 0.05
N LYS A 75 -0.72 -12.27 -0.66
CA LYS A 75 -1.97 -12.65 0.00
C LYS A 75 -1.81 -13.93 0.81
N VAL A 76 -0.97 -14.85 0.36
CA VAL A 76 -0.69 -16.06 1.14
C VAL A 76 0.08 -15.70 2.40
N ALA A 77 1.09 -14.82 2.27
CA ALA A 77 1.89 -14.42 3.43
C ALA A 77 1.08 -13.63 4.45
N CYS A 78 0.13 -12.83 3.98
CA CYS A 78 -0.72 -12.02 4.85
C CYS A 78 -2.10 -11.92 4.22
N PRO A 79 -3.03 -12.80 4.58
CA PRO A 79 -4.37 -12.77 3.96
C PRO A 79 -5.10 -11.45 4.12
N GLY A 80 -4.77 -10.69 5.16
CA GLY A 80 -5.35 -9.36 5.37
C GLY A 80 -4.66 -8.24 4.62
N SER A 81 -3.72 -8.57 3.73
CA SER A 81 -3.03 -7.52 2.99
C SER A 81 -3.91 -6.95 1.89
N ARG A 82 -3.77 -5.66 1.68
CA ARG A 82 -4.40 -4.94 0.58
C ARG A 82 -3.30 -4.38 -0.30
N ILE A 83 -3.42 -4.61 -1.59
CA ILE A 83 -2.37 -4.25 -2.53
C ILE A 83 -2.85 -3.12 -3.41
N VAL A 84 -2.09 -2.03 -3.43
CA VAL A 84 -2.36 -0.88 -4.29
C VAL A 84 -1.26 -0.83 -5.34
N LEU A 85 -1.65 -0.92 -6.60
CA LEU A 85 -0.72 -0.87 -7.72
C LEU A 85 -0.55 0.58 -8.15
N LEU A 86 0.70 1.01 -8.35
CA LEU A 86 1.03 2.35 -8.81
C LEU A 86 1.54 2.26 -10.23
N CYS A 87 0.88 2.94 -11.15
CA CYS A 87 1.27 2.93 -12.54
C CYS A 87 1.28 4.34 -13.10
N ASP A 88 1.98 4.51 -14.22
CA ASP A 88 2.00 5.79 -14.91
C ASP A 88 1.16 5.62 -16.17
N LYS A 89 0.06 6.35 -16.26
CA LYS A 89 -0.85 6.19 -17.39
C LYS A 89 -0.24 6.65 -18.71
N SER A 90 0.89 7.33 -18.67
CA SER A 90 1.58 7.72 -19.90
C SER A 90 2.36 6.56 -20.52
N HIS A 91 2.51 5.44 -19.79
CA HIS A 91 3.20 4.26 -20.29
C HIS A 91 2.18 3.25 -20.79
N HIS A 92 2.22 2.96 -22.09
CA HIS A 92 1.24 2.04 -22.69
C HIS A 92 1.33 0.64 -22.11
N GLU A 93 2.54 0.17 -21.81
CA GLU A 93 2.71 -1.17 -21.29
C GLU A 93 2.09 -1.33 -19.90
N HIS A 94 1.85 -0.24 -19.21
CA HIS A 94 1.22 -0.33 -17.88
C HIS A 94 -0.26 -0.69 -17.98
N ARG A 95 -0.88 -0.49 -19.14
CA ARG A 95 -2.30 -0.84 -19.31
C ARG A 95 -2.55 -2.32 -19.06
N ASP A 96 -1.70 -3.17 -19.61
CA ASP A 96 -1.87 -4.61 -19.44
C ASP A 96 -1.64 -5.02 -18.00
N VAL A 97 -0.66 -4.41 -17.35
CA VAL A 97 -0.38 -4.68 -15.95
C VAL A 97 -1.56 -4.28 -15.08
N VAL A 98 -2.16 -3.12 -15.35
CA VAL A 98 -3.32 -2.64 -14.61
C VAL A 98 -4.51 -3.58 -14.80
N LYS A 99 -4.78 -3.94 -16.06
CA LYS A 99 -5.91 -4.81 -16.36
C LYS A 99 -5.78 -6.15 -15.67
N GLU A 100 -4.58 -6.74 -15.74
CA GLU A 100 -4.32 -8.01 -15.11
C GLU A 100 -4.50 -7.93 -13.60
N ALA A 101 -4.00 -6.85 -12.99
CA ALA A 101 -4.14 -6.65 -11.56
C ALA A 101 -5.60 -6.54 -11.14
N MET A 102 -6.39 -5.79 -11.90
CA MET A 102 -7.80 -5.65 -11.59
C MET A 102 -8.54 -6.98 -11.77
N ASP A 103 -8.18 -7.74 -12.80
CA ASP A 103 -8.77 -9.06 -13.00
C ASP A 103 -8.43 -10.01 -11.85
N LEU A 104 -7.27 -9.84 -11.24
CA LEU A 104 -6.86 -10.65 -10.09
C LEU A 104 -7.40 -10.13 -8.77
N GLY A 105 -8.15 -9.03 -8.80
CA GLY A 105 -8.85 -8.56 -7.62
C GLY A 105 -8.00 -7.83 -6.60
N ILE A 106 -6.97 -7.12 -7.03
CA ILE A 106 -6.22 -6.29 -6.08
C ILE A 106 -7.10 -5.18 -5.55
N TYR A 107 -6.66 -4.57 -4.45
CA TYR A 107 -7.48 -3.60 -3.75
C TYR A 107 -7.73 -2.34 -4.58
N ALA A 108 -6.70 -1.79 -5.22
CA ALA A 108 -6.86 -0.57 -6.00
C ALA A 108 -5.65 -0.34 -6.91
N CYS A 109 -5.84 0.52 -7.91
CA CYS A 109 -4.76 1.04 -8.74
C CYS A 109 -4.78 2.55 -8.66
N LEU A 110 -3.61 3.16 -8.53
CA LEU A 110 -3.47 4.60 -8.65
C LEU A 110 -2.62 4.90 -9.87
N LEU A 111 -3.08 5.82 -10.69
CA LEU A 111 -2.40 6.19 -11.93
C LEU A 111 -1.75 7.54 -11.79
N ALA A 112 -0.45 7.60 -11.99
CA ALA A 112 0.30 8.85 -11.88
C ALA A 112 -0.07 9.79 -13.03
N PRO A 113 -0.13 11.10 -12.78
CA PRO A 113 0.16 11.71 -11.48
C PRO A 113 -1.01 11.55 -10.53
N PHE A 114 -0.76 10.91 -9.39
CA PHE A 114 -1.82 10.74 -8.40
C PHE A 114 -1.74 11.85 -7.36
N ALA A 115 -2.90 12.21 -6.84
CA ALA A 115 -2.99 13.29 -5.86
C ALA A 115 -2.73 12.75 -4.47
N GLU A 116 -2.28 13.64 -3.58
CA GLU A 116 -2.03 13.25 -2.19
C GLU A 116 -3.28 12.69 -1.52
N TRP A 117 -4.46 13.25 -1.83
CA TRP A 117 -5.68 12.77 -1.21
C TRP A 117 -6.01 11.33 -1.61
N GLU A 118 -5.58 10.91 -2.82
CA GLU A 118 -5.80 9.53 -3.25
C GLU A 118 -4.98 8.56 -2.40
N VAL A 119 -3.71 8.91 -2.16
CA VAL A 119 -2.83 8.10 -1.32
C VAL A 119 -3.39 8.04 0.10
N LEU A 120 -3.77 9.18 0.62
CA LEU A 120 -4.28 9.28 1.98
C LEU A 120 -5.56 8.47 2.15
N ALA A 121 -6.43 8.50 1.15
CA ALA A 121 -7.66 7.71 1.19
C ALA A 121 -7.37 6.21 1.30
N MET A 122 -6.39 5.72 0.53
CA MET A 122 -6.02 4.31 0.60
C MET A 122 -5.55 3.94 2.00
N VAL A 123 -4.70 4.79 2.58
CA VAL A 123 -4.14 4.51 3.89
C VAL A 123 -5.22 4.53 4.96
N ARG A 124 -6.10 5.51 4.91
CA ARG A 124 -7.17 5.62 5.91
C ARG A 124 -8.14 4.46 5.85
N HIS A 125 -8.48 4.02 4.63
CA HIS A 125 -9.44 2.93 4.47
C HIS A 125 -8.86 1.57 4.86
N SER A 126 -7.54 1.46 4.91
CA SER A 126 -6.91 0.19 5.25
C SER A 126 -6.58 0.07 6.73
N GLN A 127 -6.93 1.07 7.53
CA GLN A 127 -6.71 1.03 8.97
C GLN A 127 -5.25 0.92 9.37
N VAL A 128 -4.37 1.54 8.60
CA VAL A 128 -2.96 1.59 8.93
C VAL A 128 -2.78 2.40 10.21
N ALA A 129 -1.81 1.99 11.03
CA ALA A 129 -1.54 2.63 12.31
C ALA A 129 -1.24 4.11 12.15
N ARG A 130 -1.87 4.92 12.99
CA ARG A 130 -1.56 6.34 13.06
C ARG A 130 -1.94 6.82 14.47
N PRO A 131 -1.35 7.91 14.92
CA PRO A 131 -1.69 8.43 16.25
C PRO A 131 -3.17 8.75 16.34
N PRO A 132 -3.83 8.53 17.48
CA PRO A 132 -5.24 8.84 17.65
C PRO A 132 -5.48 10.34 17.51
N SER A 133 -6.54 10.67 16.89
CA SER A 133 -6.87 12.07 16.81
C SER A 133 -8.09 12.34 17.60
N ARG A 134 -8.58 12.03 17.52
CA ARG A 134 -9.47 11.81 17.87
C ARG A 134 -10.55 12.01 17.59
N ARG A 135 -10.77 11.83 17.54
CA ARG A 135 -11.57 11.65 17.31
C ARG A 135 -12.36 11.48 16.71
N GLN A 136 -12.17 11.27 16.66
CA GLN A 136 -12.74 11.02 16.05
C GLN A 136 -13.72 10.90 15.75
N SER A 137 -13.78 10.97 16.13
CA SER A 137 -14.53 10.77 15.92
C SER A 137 -15.65 11.05 15.70
N ARG A 138 -15.87 11.48 16.04
CA ARG A 138 -16.61 11.68 15.91
C ARG A 138 -17.53 12.05 15.35
N SER A 139 -17.44 12.20 15.49
CA SER A 139 -18.06 12.51 15.05
C SER A 139 -18.83 12.77 14.30
N ARG A 140 -18.71 12.81 14.44
CA ARG A 140 -19.18 12.92 13.83
C ARG A 140 -20.23 12.93 13.60
N GLU A 141 -19.93 12.76 14.07
CA GLU A 141 -20.57 12.65 13.99
C GLU A 141 -21.67 13.02 13.91
N LYS A 142 -21.89 13.44 14.23
CA LYS A 142 -22.64 13.68 14.27
C LYS A 142 -23.55 14.10 13.80
N ARG A 143 -23.52 14.18 13.94
CA ARG A 143 -24.12 14.46 13.52
C ARG A 143 -24.62 14.70 13.19
#